data_e1a0c2cadeb05515950034adf13ec90f
#
_entry.id   e1a0c2cadeb05515950034adf13ec90f
#
_cell.length_a   1.000
_cell.length_b   1.000
_cell.length_c   1.000
_cell.angle_alpha   90.00
_cell.angle_beta   90.00
_cell.angle_gamma   90.00
#
_symmetry.space_group_name_H-M   'P 1'
#
loop_
_entity.id
_entity.type
_entity.pdbx_description
1 polymer ?
#
loop_
_entity_poly.entity_id
_entity_poly.type
_entity_poly.pdbx_seq_one_letter_code
_entity_poly.pdbx_strand_id
1 'polypeptide(L)'
;MNWALMYDCFGDVDRVPGLLGRVERGDDAEAWEELGRRLLLECEMVFPASFAALPRLVRLASHSARARTLAGLIVMCVPSPHGCDDLLPGCADAIRAFREILDRHLRSRPDDYLASFRFLLATEQQYHWSAVLGDFSDDFYEVACPHCAVDVTIAIGAYGRYSALRDWHLGDVDRRDLRPADPAALSGVGRRMHATAVRDGQGSLADGIAHLFGHAECPRCASVFHVAEEYTSANRPVM
;
A
#
# COMPACT_ATOMS: atom_id res chain seq x y z
N MET A 1 -4.92 -11.49 24.10
CA MET A 1 -5.68 -12.34 23.16
C MET A 1 -5.58 -13.82 23.56
N ASN A 2 -6.64 -14.59 23.40
CA ASN A 2 -6.66 -16.02 23.73
C ASN A 2 -6.33 -16.83 22.47
N TRP A 3 -5.15 -17.42 22.38
CA TRP A 3 -4.70 -18.21 21.25
C TRP A 3 -5.59 -19.45 20.96
N ALA A 4 -6.23 -20.02 21.99
CA ALA A 4 -7.10 -21.19 21.83
C ALA A 4 -8.36 -20.92 20.95
N LEU A 5 -8.66 -19.66 20.68
CA LEU A 5 -9.79 -19.24 19.83
C LEU A 5 -9.34 -18.75 18.45
N MET A 6 -8.04 -18.85 18.16
CA MET A 6 -7.47 -18.39 16.90
C MET A 6 -7.22 -19.57 15.96
N TYR A 7 -7.10 -19.29 14.68
CA TYR A 7 -6.62 -20.22 13.67
C TYR A 7 -5.71 -19.51 12.67
N ASP A 8 -4.77 -20.22 12.10
CA ASP A 8 -3.89 -19.78 11.03
C ASP A 8 -4.36 -20.30 9.66
N CYS A 9 -3.59 -20.13 8.60
CA CYS A 9 -3.95 -20.57 7.25
C CYS A 9 -4.08 -22.12 7.13
N PHE A 10 -3.54 -22.88 8.08
CA PHE A 10 -3.67 -24.34 8.13
C PHE A 10 -4.81 -24.82 9.04
N GLY A 11 -5.56 -23.90 9.63
CA GLY A 11 -6.65 -24.21 10.56
C GLY A 11 -6.21 -24.54 11.99
N ASP A 12 -4.95 -24.34 12.32
CA ASP A 12 -4.29 -24.66 13.59
C ASP A 12 -3.42 -23.48 14.01
N VAL A 13 -3.30 -23.23 15.31
CA VAL A 13 -2.52 -22.11 15.84
C VAL A 13 -1.43 -22.53 16.82
N ASP A 14 -1.35 -23.79 17.16
CA ASP A 14 -0.50 -24.30 18.26
C ASP A 14 0.99 -23.97 18.06
N ARG A 15 1.43 -23.89 16.81
CA ARG A 15 2.82 -23.57 16.45
C ARG A 15 3.16 -22.07 16.53
N VAL A 16 2.20 -21.20 16.24
CA VAL A 16 2.46 -19.75 16.10
C VAL A 16 3.09 -19.12 17.36
N PRO A 17 2.60 -19.37 18.58
CA PRO A 17 3.24 -18.83 19.79
C PRO A 17 4.69 -19.28 20.00
N GLY A 18 5.00 -20.54 19.66
CA GLY A 18 6.36 -21.11 19.73
C GLY A 18 7.31 -20.47 18.70
N LEU A 19 6.85 -20.31 17.46
CA LEU A 19 7.59 -19.64 16.38
C LEU A 19 7.87 -18.17 16.74
N LEU A 20 6.88 -17.44 17.23
CA LEU A 20 7.07 -16.07 17.73
C LEU A 20 8.14 -16.02 18.83
N GLY A 21 8.13 -16.99 19.76
CA GLY A 21 9.19 -17.10 20.79
C GLY A 21 10.58 -17.39 20.22
N ARG A 22 10.69 -18.13 19.09
CA ARG A 22 11.97 -18.37 18.41
C ARG A 22 12.51 -17.08 17.79
N VAL A 23 11.69 -16.35 17.04
CA VAL A 23 12.12 -15.09 16.38
C VAL A 23 12.38 -13.95 17.37
N GLU A 24 11.77 -13.95 18.54
CA GLU A 24 12.06 -12.99 19.62
C GLU A 24 13.43 -13.22 20.28
N ARG A 25 13.94 -14.45 20.26
CA ARG A 25 15.25 -14.78 20.82
C ARG A 25 16.41 -14.57 19.86
N GLY A 26 16.15 -14.51 18.55
CA GLY A 26 17.17 -14.33 17.53
C GLY A 26 16.62 -14.38 16.11
N ASP A 27 17.48 -14.17 15.12
CA ASP A 27 17.12 -14.20 13.70
C ASP A 27 17.06 -15.65 13.17
N ASP A 28 16.03 -16.37 13.59
CA ASP A 28 15.74 -17.73 13.17
C ASP A 28 15.00 -17.71 11.81
N ALA A 29 15.76 -17.94 10.73
CA ALA A 29 15.25 -17.84 9.37
C ALA A 29 14.10 -18.84 9.09
N GLU A 30 14.20 -20.07 9.59
CA GLU A 30 13.17 -21.09 9.43
C GLU A 30 11.87 -20.70 10.15
N ALA A 31 12.01 -20.15 11.37
CA ALA A 31 10.85 -19.68 12.13
C ALA A 31 10.16 -18.49 11.45
N TRP A 32 10.91 -17.57 10.84
CA TRP A 32 10.34 -16.46 10.05
C TRP A 32 9.60 -16.95 8.81
N GLU A 33 10.17 -17.90 8.08
CA GLU A 33 9.51 -18.48 6.90
C GLU A 33 8.21 -19.18 7.26
N GLU A 34 8.25 -20.00 8.32
CA GLU A 34 7.04 -20.70 8.81
C GLU A 34 5.97 -19.72 9.32
N LEU A 35 6.36 -18.66 10.04
CA LEU A 35 5.43 -17.60 10.45
C LEU A 35 4.77 -16.93 9.25
N GLY A 36 5.54 -16.58 8.22
CA GLY A 36 5.01 -15.98 7.00
C GLY A 36 3.92 -16.86 6.37
N ARG A 37 4.22 -18.15 6.20
CA ARG A 37 3.27 -19.12 5.63
C ARG A 37 2.02 -19.34 6.46
N ARG A 38 2.11 -19.21 7.80
CA ARG A 38 0.98 -19.43 8.70
C ARG A 38 0.11 -18.20 8.89
N LEU A 39 0.69 -17.02 8.84
CA LEU A 39 -0.03 -15.78 9.13
C LEU A 39 -0.60 -15.12 7.87
N LEU A 40 -0.06 -15.44 6.68
CA LEU A 40 -0.48 -14.84 5.41
C LEU A 40 -0.62 -15.93 4.34
N LEU A 41 -1.70 -15.89 3.58
CA LEU A 41 -1.87 -16.67 2.37
C LEU A 41 -1.74 -15.74 1.16
N GLU A 42 -0.80 -16.04 0.26
CA GLU A 42 -0.53 -15.29 -0.98
C GLU A 42 -0.30 -13.78 -0.79
N CYS A 43 0.10 -13.36 0.43
CA CYS A 43 0.24 -11.95 0.82
C CYS A 43 -1.04 -11.10 0.74
N GLU A 44 -2.21 -11.73 0.58
CA GLU A 44 -3.50 -11.04 0.40
C GLU A 44 -4.52 -11.40 1.48
N MET A 45 -4.35 -12.53 2.14
CA MET A 45 -5.29 -13.03 3.13
C MET A 45 -4.66 -13.16 4.51
N VAL A 46 -5.34 -12.64 5.53
CA VAL A 46 -4.98 -12.72 6.94
C VAL A 46 -5.96 -13.57 7.72
N PHE A 47 -5.49 -14.13 8.82
CA PHE A 47 -6.24 -15.01 9.70
C PHE A 47 -6.28 -14.43 11.13
N PRO A 48 -7.18 -14.88 12.00
CA PRO A 48 -7.21 -14.43 13.40
C PRO A 48 -5.85 -14.51 14.10
N ALA A 49 -5.03 -15.53 13.80
CA ALA A 49 -3.68 -15.68 14.32
C ALA A 49 -2.75 -14.52 13.91
N SER A 50 -2.96 -13.92 12.73
CA SER A 50 -2.17 -12.78 12.24
C SER A 50 -2.36 -11.56 13.16
N PHE A 51 -3.60 -11.26 13.52
CA PHE A 51 -3.91 -10.17 14.47
C PHE A 51 -3.41 -10.46 15.86
N ALA A 52 -3.48 -11.71 16.31
CA ALA A 52 -2.93 -12.13 17.60
C ALA A 52 -1.39 -12.00 17.65
N ALA A 53 -0.70 -12.22 16.51
CA ALA A 53 0.74 -12.08 16.39
C ALA A 53 1.19 -10.60 16.26
N LEU A 54 0.35 -9.72 15.71
CA LEU A 54 0.71 -8.36 15.34
C LEU A 54 1.38 -7.56 16.48
N PRO A 55 0.89 -7.53 17.73
CA PRO A 55 1.55 -6.80 18.81
C PRO A 55 2.98 -7.29 19.10
N ARG A 56 3.27 -8.58 18.91
CA ARG A 56 4.61 -9.14 19.10
C ARG A 56 5.52 -8.77 17.93
N LEU A 57 5.04 -8.87 16.70
CA LEU A 57 5.75 -8.46 15.48
C LEU A 57 6.11 -6.97 15.52
N VAL A 58 5.19 -6.12 15.94
CA VAL A 58 5.42 -4.67 16.03
C VAL A 58 6.52 -4.34 17.03
N ARG A 59 6.63 -5.04 18.17
CA ARG A 59 7.76 -4.83 19.09
C ARG A 59 9.12 -5.12 18.45
N LEU A 60 9.18 -6.08 17.52
CA LEU A 60 10.40 -6.43 16.80
C LEU A 60 10.67 -5.51 15.59
N ALA A 61 9.65 -4.84 15.06
CA ALA A 61 9.72 -4.10 13.80
C ALA A 61 10.73 -2.95 13.78
N SER A 62 11.10 -2.41 14.95
CA SER A 62 12.11 -1.33 15.05
C SER A 62 13.53 -1.78 14.70
N HIS A 63 13.85 -3.08 14.84
CA HIS A 63 15.19 -3.64 14.61
C HIS A 63 15.21 -4.87 13.69
N SER A 64 14.06 -5.37 13.27
CA SER A 64 13.93 -6.50 12.35
C SER A 64 13.15 -6.11 11.11
N ALA A 65 13.80 -6.16 9.94
CA ALA A 65 13.16 -5.93 8.65
C ALA A 65 12.06 -6.98 8.38
N ARG A 66 12.31 -8.26 8.73
CA ARG A 66 11.34 -9.35 8.57
C ARG A 66 10.07 -9.09 9.40
N ALA A 67 10.23 -8.65 10.65
CA ALA A 67 9.10 -8.28 11.50
C ALA A 67 8.32 -7.10 10.93
N ARG A 68 9.02 -6.09 10.44
CA ARG A 68 8.42 -4.91 9.81
C ARG A 68 7.62 -5.28 8.58
N THR A 69 8.19 -6.08 7.68
CA THR A 69 7.50 -6.56 6.47
C THR A 69 6.27 -7.37 6.82
N LEU A 70 6.39 -8.36 7.72
CA LEU A 70 5.27 -9.23 8.07
C LEU A 70 4.14 -8.44 8.77
N ALA A 71 4.47 -7.54 9.70
CA ALA A 71 3.50 -6.65 10.33
C ALA A 71 2.82 -5.72 9.30
N GLY A 72 3.60 -5.19 8.34
CA GLY A 72 3.10 -4.32 7.28
C GLY A 72 2.10 -5.03 6.38
N LEU A 73 2.42 -6.23 5.90
CA LEU A 73 1.52 -7.05 5.09
C LEU A 73 0.23 -7.39 5.84
N ILE A 74 0.31 -7.77 7.12
CA ILE A 74 -0.89 -8.02 7.94
C ILE A 74 -1.79 -6.78 7.99
N VAL A 75 -1.22 -5.58 8.21
CA VAL A 75 -2.01 -4.35 8.30
C VAL A 75 -2.59 -3.95 6.94
N MET A 76 -1.89 -4.21 5.83
CA MET A 76 -2.41 -3.96 4.47
C MET A 76 -3.62 -4.83 4.14
N CYS A 77 -3.69 -6.05 4.64
CA CYS A 77 -4.77 -7.01 4.38
C CYS A 77 -5.99 -6.84 5.31
N VAL A 78 -6.00 -5.83 6.20
CA VAL A 78 -7.12 -5.55 7.11
C VAL A 78 -8.48 -5.42 6.39
N PRO A 79 -8.60 -4.82 5.20
CA PRO A 79 -9.89 -4.72 4.50
C PRO A 79 -10.41 -6.04 3.93
N SER A 80 -9.72 -7.16 4.14
CA SER A 80 -10.15 -8.45 3.60
C SER A 80 -11.47 -8.92 4.25
N PRO A 81 -12.42 -9.47 3.47
CA PRO A 81 -13.79 -9.79 3.91
C PRO A 81 -13.88 -11.01 4.86
N HIS A 82 -12.80 -11.49 5.43
CA HIS A 82 -12.75 -12.77 6.15
C HIS A 82 -13.01 -12.69 7.67
N GLY A 83 -13.83 -11.74 8.14
CA GLY A 83 -14.44 -11.81 9.48
C GLY A 83 -13.49 -11.55 10.66
N CYS A 84 -12.43 -10.77 10.45
CA CYS A 84 -11.49 -10.40 11.52
C CYS A 84 -11.73 -9.01 12.12
N ASP A 85 -12.83 -8.34 11.75
CA ASP A 85 -13.14 -6.97 12.19
C ASP A 85 -13.21 -6.84 13.72
N ASP A 86 -13.70 -7.85 14.39
CA ASP A 86 -13.80 -7.91 15.85
C ASP A 86 -12.42 -7.92 16.55
N LEU A 87 -11.34 -8.26 15.82
CA LEU A 87 -9.99 -8.34 16.38
C LEU A 87 -9.22 -7.01 16.25
N LEU A 88 -9.63 -6.13 15.33
CA LEU A 88 -8.99 -4.85 15.08
C LEU A 88 -8.92 -3.93 16.30
N PRO A 89 -9.99 -3.75 17.10
CA PRO A 89 -9.91 -2.93 18.31
C PRO A 89 -8.80 -3.39 19.28
N GLY A 90 -8.57 -4.71 19.35
CA GLY A 90 -7.49 -5.27 20.18
C GLY A 90 -6.08 -5.00 19.64
N CYS A 91 -5.95 -4.55 18.40
CA CYS A 91 -4.68 -4.24 17.72
C CYS A 91 -4.41 -2.73 17.61
N ALA A 92 -5.34 -1.87 18.01
CA ALA A 92 -5.26 -0.42 17.77
C ALA A 92 -3.95 0.21 18.32
N ASP A 93 -3.52 -0.19 19.52
CA ASP A 93 -2.27 0.31 20.12
C ASP A 93 -1.04 -0.19 19.36
N ALA A 94 -1.05 -1.45 18.91
CA ALA A 94 0.03 -2.01 18.11
C ALA A 94 0.14 -1.30 16.75
N ILE A 95 -0.99 -1.05 16.07
CA ILE A 95 -1.03 -0.33 14.80
C ILE A 95 -0.50 1.11 14.98
N ARG A 96 -0.88 1.79 16.06
CA ARG A 96 -0.37 3.14 16.38
C ARG A 96 1.15 3.13 16.60
N ALA A 97 1.65 2.19 17.39
CA ALA A 97 3.09 2.03 17.62
C ALA A 97 3.84 1.69 16.31
N PHE A 98 3.25 0.85 15.47
CA PHE A 98 3.81 0.49 14.18
C PHE A 98 3.92 1.69 13.25
N ARG A 99 2.88 2.54 13.21
CA ARG A 99 2.91 3.79 12.46
C ARG A 99 4.10 4.70 12.86
N GLU A 100 4.37 4.83 14.15
CA GLU A 100 5.51 5.62 14.65
C GLU A 100 6.86 5.01 14.25
N ILE A 101 6.97 3.68 14.26
CA ILE A 101 8.16 2.95 13.81
C ILE A 101 8.39 3.20 12.32
N LEU A 102 7.34 3.07 11.49
CA LEU A 102 7.42 3.30 10.06
C LEU A 102 7.78 4.76 9.72
N ASP A 103 7.16 5.74 10.36
CA ASP A 103 7.49 7.15 10.13
C ASP A 103 8.96 7.45 10.46
N ARG A 104 9.49 6.89 11.53
CA ARG A 104 10.90 7.02 11.89
C ARG A 104 11.81 6.29 10.90
N HIS A 105 11.42 5.10 10.46
CA HIS A 105 12.16 4.31 9.48
C HIS A 105 12.26 5.03 8.12
N LEU A 106 11.17 5.60 7.62
CA LEU A 106 11.13 6.34 6.36
C LEU A 106 12.08 7.54 6.35
N ARG A 107 12.22 8.25 7.48
CA ARG A 107 13.17 9.37 7.62
C ARG A 107 14.64 8.96 7.44
N SER A 108 14.97 7.70 7.65
CA SER A 108 16.32 7.17 7.38
C SER A 108 16.57 6.85 5.91
N ARG A 109 15.57 7.02 5.04
CA ARG A 109 15.62 6.76 3.59
C ARG A 109 16.09 5.34 3.28
N PRO A 110 15.39 4.31 3.77
CA PRO A 110 15.79 2.93 3.57
C PRO A 110 15.62 2.50 2.11
N ASP A 111 16.28 1.41 1.73
CA ASP A 111 16.14 0.83 0.38
C ASP A 111 14.71 0.32 0.13
N ASP A 112 14.00 -0.13 1.18
CA ASP A 112 12.59 -0.56 1.15
C ASP A 112 11.59 0.61 1.33
N TYR A 113 11.97 1.84 0.95
CA TYR A 113 11.19 3.05 1.21
C TYR A 113 9.74 2.94 0.76
N LEU A 114 9.50 2.56 -0.51
CA LEU A 114 8.14 2.49 -1.04
C LEU A 114 7.29 1.45 -0.31
N ALA A 115 7.84 0.26 -0.04
CA ALA A 115 7.13 -0.76 0.71
C ALA A 115 6.76 -0.27 2.12
N SER A 116 7.70 0.34 2.83
CA SER A 116 7.47 0.94 4.15
C SER A 116 6.48 2.11 4.11
N PHE A 117 6.48 2.90 3.03
CA PHE A 117 5.53 3.98 2.81
C PHE A 117 4.11 3.45 2.61
N ARG A 118 3.94 2.38 1.82
CA ARG A 118 2.67 1.68 1.65
C ARG A 118 2.15 1.11 2.97
N PHE A 119 3.01 0.53 3.80
CA PHE A 119 2.64 0.09 5.15
C PHE A 119 2.20 1.27 6.04
N LEU A 120 2.87 2.42 5.95
CA LEU A 120 2.45 3.63 6.67
C LEU A 120 1.02 4.04 6.27
N LEU A 121 0.72 4.08 4.97
CA LEU A 121 -0.61 4.37 4.44
C LEU A 121 -1.67 3.40 4.98
N ALA A 122 -1.35 2.10 5.05
CA ALA A 122 -2.25 1.10 5.63
C ALA A 122 -2.55 1.37 7.11
N THR A 123 -1.54 1.74 7.93
CA THR A 123 -1.77 2.10 9.34
C THR A 123 -2.66 3.33 9.52
N GLU A 124 -2.85 4.11 8.46
CA GLU A 124 -3.67 5.32 8.38
C GLU A 124 -5.00 5.08 7.69
N GLN A 125 -5.34 3.79 7.49
CA GLN A 125 -6.56 3.36 6.81
C GLN A 125 -6.67 3.85 5.35
N GLN A 126 -5.54 4.21 4.73
CA GLN A 126 -5.46 4.56 3.32
C GLN A 126 -5.20 3.31 2.47
N TYR A 127 -6.03 2.29 2.64
CA TYR A 127 -5.81 0.95 2.08
C TYR A 127 -5.73 0.93 0.56
N HIS A 128 -6.56 1.73 -0.12
CA HIS A 128 -6.49 1.83 -1.57
C HIS A 128 -5.10 2.25 -2.04
N TRP A 129 -4.58 3.38 -1.55
CA TRP A 129 -3.24 3.85 -1.93
C TRP A 129 -2.12 2.97 -1.41
N SER A 130 -2.30 2.34 -0.26
CA SER A 130 -1.39 1.31 0.24
C SER A 130 -1.26 0.13 -0.72
N ALA A 131 -2.35 -0.30 -1.37
CA ALA A 131 -2.36 -1.41 -2.31
C ALA A 131 -1.77 -1.04 -3.68
N VAL A 132 -2.06 0.18 -4.21
CA VAL A 132 -1.85 0.51 -5.62
C VAL A 132 -0.76 1.54 -5.89
N LEU A 133 -0.18 2.16 -4.87
CA LEU A 133 0.89 3.14 -5.07
C LEU A 133 2.13 2.47 -5.63
N GLY A 134 2.53 2.89 -6.83
CA GLY A 134 3.75 2.47 -7.49
C GLY A 134 4.96 3.34 -7.16
N ASP A 135 6.10 3.01 -7.74
CA ASP A 135 7.37 3.74 -7.60
C ASP A 135 7.58 4.82 -8.66
N PHE A 136 6.65 4.91 -9.62
CA PHE A 136 6.70 5.81 -10.76
C PHE A 136 7.94 5.62 -11.65
N SER A 137 8.50 4.40 -11.70
CA SER A 137 9.53 4.08 -12.69
C SER A 137 8.90 3.71 -14.03
N ASP A 138 7.84 2.90 -14.03
CA ASP A 138 7.13 2.43 -15.23
C ASP A 138 5.62 2.24 -15.00
N ASP A 139 5.04 3.03 -14.13
CA ASP A 139 3.65 2.86 -13.72
C ASP A 139 2.65 3.32 -14.78
N PHE A 140 1.59 2.53 -14.90
CA PHE A 140 0.39 2.85 -15.66
C PHE A 140 -0.84 2.69 -14.78
N TYR A 141 -1.74 3.68 -14.85
CA TYR A 141 -3.03 3.66 -14.18
C TYR A 141 -4.13 3.64 -15.24
N GLU A 142 -5.06 2.72 -15.13
CA GLU A 142 -6.19 2.64 -16.07
C GLU A 142 -7.43 3.27 -15.45
N VAL A 143 -8.04 4.18 -16.19
CA VAL A 143 -9.26 4.88 -15.78
C VAL A 143 -10.26 4.93 -16.92
N ALA A 144 -11.55 4.90 -16.62
CA ALA A 144 -12.58 5.23 -17.59
C ALA A 144 -12.77 6.75 -17.64
N CYS A 145 -12.78 7.34 -18.83
CA CYS A 145 -13.09 8.76 -18.96
C CYS A 145 -14.50 9.05 -18.43
N PRO A 146 -14.69 9.98 -17.45
CA PRO A 146 -15.99 10.25 -16.85
C PRO A 146 -17.00 10.86 -17.83
N HIS A 147 -16.56 11.33 -18.99
CA HIS A 147 -17.42 11.97 -19.99
C HIS A 147 -17.82 11.07 -21.15
N CYS A 148 -16.93 10.22 -21.65
CA CYS A 148 -17.21 9.38 -22.82
C CYS A 148 -16.98 7.88 -22.56
N ALA A 149 -16.66 7.50 -21.34
CA ALA A 149 -16.48 6.12 -20.86
C ALA A 149 -15.42 5.30 -21.64
N VAL A 150 -14.54 5.95 -22.41
CA VAL A 150 -13.42 5.24 -23.05
C VAL A 150 -12.35 4.95 -22.01
N ASP A 151 -11.70 3.79 -22.12
CA ASP A 151 -10.55 3.46 -21.29
C ASP A 151 -9.35 4.34 -21.66
N VAL A 152 -8.78 4.99 -20.65
CA VAL A 152 -7.62 5.88 -20.76
C VAL A 152 -6.50 5.32 -19.90
N THR A 153 -5.36 5.12 -20.51
CA THR A 153 -4.11 4.78 -19.82
C THR A 153 -3.42 6.06 -19.37
N ILE A 154 -3.08 6.13 -18.12
CA ILE A 154 -2.30 7.22 -17.49
C ILE A 154 -0.89 6.70 -17.24
N ALA A 155 0.09 7.21 -17.97
CA ALA A 155 1.50 6.92 -17.75
C ALA A 155 2.09 7.96 -16.80
N ILE A 156 2.78 7.48 -15.74
CA ILE A 156 3.56 8.32 -14.82
C ILE A 156 4.88 7.61 -14.59
N GLY A 157 6.01 8.24 -14.94
CA GLY A 157 7.31 7.63 -14.69
C GLY A 157 8.28 7.70 -15.87
N ALA A 158 9.08 6.66 -16.07
CA ALA A 158 10.14 6.60 -17.08
C ALA A 158 9.62 6.68 -18.52
N TYR A 159 8.41 6.17 -18.77
CA TYR A 159 7.77 6.24 -20.11
C TYR A 159 7.19 7.61 -20.44
N GLY A 160 7.10 8.51 -19.47
CA GLY A 160 6.57 9.85 -19.64
C GLY A 160 5.46 10.17 -18.64
N ARG A 161 4.79 11.29 -18.88
CA ARG A 161 3.68 11.79 -18.07
C ARG A 161 2.56 12.20 -19.03
N TYR A 162 1.73 11.21 -19.41
CA TYR A 162 0.70 11.42 -20.42
C TYR A 162 -0.53 10.54 -20.18
N SER A 163 -1.64 10.94 -20.77
CA SER A 163 -2.81 10.10 -21.02
C SER A 163 -2.81 9.63 -22.46
N ALA A 164 -3.26 8.39 -22.69
CA ALA A 164 -3.41 7.80 -24.03
C ALA A 164 -4.62 6.87 -24.07
N LEU A 165 -5.15 6.61 -25.27
CA LEU A 165 -6.09 5.52 -25.45
C LEU A 165 -5.33 4.19 -25.38
N ARG A 166 -5.95 3.19 -24.75
CA ARG A 166 -5.36 1.86 -24.59
C ARG A 166 -5.17 1.19 -25.94
N ASP A 167 -3.98 1.30 -26.49
CA ASP A 167 -3.54 0.43 -27.57
C ASP A 167 -2.04 0.17 -27.47
N TRP A 168 -1.70 -0.93 -26.83
CA TRP A 168 -0.32 -1.36 -26.60
C TRP A 168 0.43 -1.74 -27.89
N HIS A 169 -0.28 -1.87 -29.03
CA HIS A 169 0.26 -2.38 -30.27
C HIS A 169 0.48 -1.31 -31.35
N LEU A 170 -0.05 -0.11 -31.16
CA LEU A 170 0.00 0.94 -32.18
C LEU A 170 0.98 2.06 -31.81
N GLY A 171 2.25 1.84 -31.92
CA GLY A 171 3.40 2.74 -31.70
C GLY A 171 3.19 4.26 -31.55
N ASP A 172 2.31 4.89 -32.31
CA ASP A 172 1.95 6.31 -32.22
C ASP A 172 0.49 6.51 -31.78
N VAL A 173 0.25 6.29 -30.50
CA VAL A 173 -1.02 6.70 -29.89
C VAL A 173 -1.05 8.20 -29.64
N ASP A 174 -2.22 8.81 -29.84
CA ASP A 174 -2.46 10.20 -29.50
C ASP A 174 -2.29 10.41 -27.99
N ARG A 175 -1.23 11.10 -27.59
CA ARG A 175 -0.86 11.36 -26.21
C ARG A 175 -1.23 12.79 -25.82
N ARG A 176 -1.69 12.95 -24.57
CA ARG A 176 -1.94 14.26 -23.97
C ARG A 176 -1.10 14.36 -22.70
N ASP A 177 -0.35 15.44 -22.54
CA ASP A 177 0.46 15.65 -21.34
C ASP A 177 -0.39 15.74 -20.08
N LEU A 178 0.06 15.09 -19.01
CA LEU A 178 -0.54 15.26 -17.69
C LEU A 178 -0.20 16.65 -17.14
N ARG A 179 -1.14 17.19 -16.40
CA ARG A 179 -0.97 18.44 -15.64
C ARG A 179 -0.84 18.10 -14.17
N PRO A 180 0.38 18.22 -13.58
CA PRO A 180 0.55 17.94 -12.15
C PRO A 180 -0.30 18.88 -11.31
N ALA A 181 -0.76 18.40 -10.16
CA ALA A 181 -1.38 19.26 -9.16
C ALA A 181 -0.34 20.24 -8.59
N ASP A 182 -0.76 21.46 -8.32
CA ASP A 182 0.06 22.35 -7.49
C ASP A 182 0.19 21.75 -6.09
N PRO A 183 1.41 21.51 -5.57
CA PRO A 183 1.61 20.97 -4.23
C PRO A 183 0.88 21.77 -3.13
N ALA A 184 0.74 23.08 -3.30
CA ALA A 184 0.04 23.95 -2.36
C ALA A 184 -1.49 23.73 -2.38
N ALA A 185 -2.05 23.30 -3.53
CA ALA A 185 -3.47 22.99 -3.71
C ALA A 185 -3.84 21.56 -3.33
N LEU A 186 -2.88 20.66 -3.16
CA LEU A 186 -3.14 19.29 -2.72
C LEU A 186 -3.89 19.27 -1.39
N SER A 187 -4.85 18.36 -1.27
CA SER A 187 -5.65 18.16 -0.06
C SER A 187 -5.66 16.69 0.38
N GLY A 188 -6.21 16.41 1.54
CA GLY A 188 -6.43 15.05 2.02
C GLY A 188 -5.20 14.16 1.96
N VAL A 189 -5.37 12.94 1.42
CA VAL A 189 -4.30 11.94 1.31
C VAL A 189 -3.20 12.37 0.35
N GLY A 190 -3.53 13.02 -0.78
CA GLY A 190 -2.55 13.49 -1.77
C GLY A 190 -1.55 14.47 -1.16
N ARG A 191 -2.02 15.46 -0.39
CA ARG A 191 -1.16 16.40 0.33
C ARG A 191 -0.24 15.67 1.31
N ARG A 192 -0.78 14.73 2.05
CA ARG A 192 -0.05 13.98 3.06
C ARG A 192 1.05 13.11 2.42
N MET A 193 0.72 12.37 1.38
CA MET A 193 1.66 11.55 0.64
C MET A 193 2.79 12.40 0.05
N HIS A 194 2.45 13.49 -0.64
CA HIS A 194 3.42 14.40 -1.23
C HIS A 194 4.33 15.02 -0.15
N ALA A 195 3.75 15.56 0.94
CA ALA A 195 4.54 16.16 2.02
C ALA A 195 5.49 15.16 2.69
N THR A 196 5.07 13.90 2.86
CA THR A 196 5.93 12.84 3.40
C THR A 196 7.09 12.53 2.46
N ALA A 197 6.82 12.36 1.16
CA ALA A 197 7.85 12.12 0.15
C ALA A 197 8.86 13.27 0.06
N VAL A 198 8.41 14.53 0.08
CA VAL A 198 9.27 15.72 0.10
C VAL A 198 10.12 15.78 1.37
N ARG A 199 9.52 15.60 2.55
CA ARG A 199 10.22 15.59 3.84
C ARG A 199 11.38 14.59 3.84
N ASP A 200 11.15 13.41 3.26
CA ASP A 200 12.11 12.31 3.25
C ASP A 200 13.07 12.35 2.03
N GLY A 201 12.96 13.40 1.18
CA GLY A 201 13.83 13.63 0.03
C GLY A 201 13.59 12.65 -1.13
N GLN A 202 12.38 12.08 -1.23
CA GLN A 202 11.95 11.19 -2.30
C GLN A 202 11.35 12.01 -3.46
N GLY A 203 12.22 12.72 -4.20
CA GLY A 203 11.78 13.67 -5.21
C GLY A 203 10.97 13.04 -6.36
N SER A 204 11.40 11.88 -6.86
CA SER A 204 10.67 11.17 -7.93
C SER A 204 9.28 10.72 -7.45
N LEU A 205 9.18 10.22 -6.21
CA LEU A 205 7.89 9.84 -5.62
C LEU A 205 6.98 11.07 -5.42
N ALA A 206 7.53 12.20 -4.94
CA ALA A 206 6.77 13.44 -4.77
C ALA A 206 6.24 13.96 -6.11
N ASP A 207 7.07 13.96 -7.15
CA ASP A 207 6.68 14.37 -8.50
C ASP A 207 5.61 13.43 -9.09
N GLY A 208 5.78 12.11 -8.95
CA GLY A 208 4.79 11.12 -9.39
C GLY A 208 3.45 11.31 -8.67
N ILE A 209 3.46 11.56 -7.36
CA ILE A 209 2.25 11.87 -6.58
C ILE A 209 1.58 13.14 -7.09
N ALA A 210 2.33 14.20 -7.43
CA ALA A 210 1.76 15.43 -7.98
C ALA A 210 1.03 15.18 -9.31
N HIS A 211 1.56 14.31 -10.18
CA HIS A 211 0.89 13.92 -11.42
C HIS A 211 -0.31 13.00 -11.17
N LEU A 212 -0.20 12.03 -10.25
CA LEU A 212 -1.29 11.13 -9.89
C LEU A 212 -2.50 11.88 -9.30
N PHE A 213 -2.27 12.92 -8.50
CA PHE A 213 -3.32 13.78 -7.96
C PHE A 213 -3.58 15.04 -8.81
N GLY A 214 -3.06 15.05 -10.05
CA GLY A 214 -3.26 16.10 -11.04
C GLY A 214 -4.40 15.77 -12.01
N HIS A 215 -4.28 16.33 -13.21
CA HIS A 215 -5.31 16.20 -14.24
C HIS A 215 -4.78 15.53 -15.50
N ALA A 216 -5.65 14.76 -16.14
CA ALA A 216 -5.47 14.24 -17.48
C ALA A 216 -6.51 14.82 -18.43
N GLU A 217 -6.17 14.88 -19.73
CA GLU A 217 -7.09 15.17 -20.80
C GLU A 217 -7.40 13.88 -21.56
N CYS A 218 -8.67 13.56 -21.77
CA CYS A 218 -9.07 12.40 -22.56
C CYS A 218 -8.69 12.59 -24.04
N PRO A 219 -7.87 11.70 -24.64
CA PRO A 219 -7.50 11.86 -26.06
C PRO A 219 -8.69 11.77 -27.03
N ARG A 220 -9.80 11.12 -26.61
CA ARG A 220 -10.99 10.93 -27.46
C ARG A 220 -11.92 12.14 -27.48
N CYS A 221 -12.23 12.72 -26.30
CA CYS A 221 -13.24 13.78 -26.19
C CYS A 221 -12.70 15.12 -25.69
N ALA A 222 -11.39 15.21 -25.43
CA ALA A 222 -10.70 16.39 -24.91
C ALA A 222 -11.18 16.89 -23.53
N SER A 223 -12.01 16.12 -22.82
CA SER A 223 -12.45 16.48 -21.47
C SER A 223 -11.33 16.29 -20.47
N VAL A 224 -11.20 17.21 -19.53
CA VAL A 224 -10.21 17.17 -18.44
C VAL A 224 -10.84 16.56 -17.21
N PHE A 225 -10.11 15.67 -16.51
CA PHE A 225 -10.55 15.01 -15.30
C PHE A 225 -9.42 14.80 -14.29
N HIS A 226 -9.77 14.56 -13.01
CA HIS A 226 -8.81 14.26 -11.96
C HIS A 226 -8.41 12.77 -11.98
N VAL A 227 -7.11 12.49 -12.15
CA VAL A 227 -6.63 11.11 -12.29
C VAL A 227 -6.93 10.27 -11.05
N ALA A 228 -6.55 10.75 -9.85
CA ALA A 228 -6.73 9.99 -8.62
C ALA A 228 -8.21 9.72 -8.27
N GLU A 229 -9.09 10.65 -8.58
CA GLU A 229 -10.54 10.49 -8.32
C GLU A 229 -11.12 9.40 -9.21
N GLU A 230 -10.84 9.45 -10.51
CA GLU A 230 -11.33 8.45 -11.47
C GLU A 230 -10.71 7.08 -11.21
N TYR A 231 -9.40 7.01 -10.90
CA TYR A 231 -8.75 5.77 -10.55
C TYR A 231 -9.36 5.13 -9.28
N THR A 232 -9.59 5.93 -8.25
CA THR A 232 -10.25 5.45 -7.02
C THR A 232 -11.68 5.00 -7.28
N SER A 233 -12.42 5.71 -8.14
CA SER A 233 -13.80 5.35 -8.49
C SER A 233 -13.88 4.03 -9.26
N ALA A 234 -12.97 3.82 -10.22
CA ALA A 234 -12.91 2.61 -11.03
C ALA A 234 -12.45 1.36 -10.23
N ASN A 235 -11.65 1.58 -9.17
CA ASN A 235 -11.02 0.51 -8.39
C ASN A 235 -11.57 0.42 -6.95
N ARG A 236 -12.79 0.88 -6.70
CA ARG A 236 -13.42 0.69 -5.39
C ARG A 236 -13.65 -0.79 -5.14
N PRO A 237 -13.22 -1.33 -3.99
CA PRO A 237 -13.59 -2.70 -3.64
C PRO A 237 -15.12 -2.80 -3.61
N VAL A 238 -15.63 -3.84 -4.25
CA VAL A 238 -17.06 -4.19 -4.18
C VAL A 238 -17.29 -4.63 -2.73
N MET A 239 -18.00 -3.80 -1.96
CA MET A 239 -18.40 -4.13 -0.59
C MET A 239 -19.54 -5.15 -0.60
#